data_6ba68aaa91bf1441b471d016eae22f5a
#
_entry.id   6ba68aaa91bf1441b471d016eae22f5a
#
_cell.length_a   1.000
_cell.length_b   1.000
_cell.length_c   1.000
_cell.angle_alpha   90.00
_cell.angle_beta   90.00
_cell.angle_gamma   90.00
#
_symmetry.space_group_name_H-M   'P 1'
#
loop_
_entity.id
_entity.type
_entity.pdbx_description
1 polymer ?
#
loop_
_entity_poly.entity_id
_entity_poly.type
_entity_poly.pdbx_seq_one_letter_code
_entity_poly.pdbx_strand_id
1 'polypeptide(L)'
;SVLAAISRAKDAMKSGPAYLQECEKMGDFRLTRIAKLYVEYERRLREANALDFDDLILDTVRLLEEHEDVRSYYQNKFRYVLIDEYQDTNNLQYRLAAALAGKWENICVVGDDDQSIYRFRGATIENILSFEKQYRGARVIRLEQNYRSTKNILEASNAVIKHNLGRKGKELWTSHDAGDKVQVYTAMNENDEAQYVASQILTGFSQGRKWRDHAVLYRMNAQSNQIEQAFKRNGVPYRIIGGIRFFDRAEVKDMLAYLCALNNPAD
;
A
#
# COMPACT_ATOMS: atom_id res chain seq x y z
N SER A 1 14.61 -7.25 4.23
CA SER A 1 14.48 -8.46 5.07
C SER A 1 14.46 -9.72 4.20
N VAL A 2 14.68 -10.90 4.79
CA VAL A 2 14.61 -12.20 4.09
C VAL A 2 13.19 -12.40 3.54
N LEU A 3 12.16 -12.19 4.37
CA LEU A 3 10.76 -12.32 3.96
C LEU A 3 10.41 -11.45 2.75
N ALA A 4 10.87 -10.21 2.71
CA ALA A 4 10.64 -9.34 1.56
C ALA A 4 11.33 -9.81 0.26
N ALA A 5 12.42 -10.56 0.36
CA ALA A 5 13.05 -11.16 -0.81
C ALA A 5 12.29 -12.40 -1.29
N ILE A 6 11.77 -13.21 -0.36
CA ILE A 6 10.91 -14.36 -0.66
C ILE A 6 9.61 -13.88 -1.32
N SER A 7 8.95 -12.88 -0.74
CA SER A 7 7.72 -12.30 -1.30
C SER A 7 7.92 -11.81 -2.74
N ARG A 8 9.02 -11.08 -3.00
CA ARG A 8 9.35 -10.65 -4.37
C ARG A 8 9.64 -11.81 -5.34
N ALA A 9 10.25 -12.91 -4.86
CA ALA A 9 10.46 -14.09 -5.68
C ALA A 9 9.13 -14.77 -6.01
N LYS A 10 8.20 -14.85 -5.05
CA LYS A 10 6.84 -15.35 -5.27
C LYS A 10 6.05 -14.46 -6.23
N ASP A 11 6.12 -13.14 -6.09
CA ASP A 11 5.50 -12.18 -7.02
C ASP A 11 6.01 -12.33 -8.46
N ALA A 12 7.28 -12.72 -8.60
CA ALA A 12 7.89 -13.06 -9.89
C ALA A 12 7.62 -14.51 -10.34
N MET A 13 6.75 -15.24 -9.62
CA MET A 13 6.43 -16.66 -9.85
C MET A 13 7.63 -17.62 -9.81
N LYS A 14 8.68 -17.26 -9.08
CA LYS A 14 9.87 -18.09 -8.92
C LYS A 14 9.72 -18.98 -7.69
N SER A 15 9.80 -20.29 -7.88
CA SER A 15 9.92 -21.24 -6.76
C SER A 15 11.28 -21.10 -6.07
N GLY A 16 11.40 -21.60 -4.84
CA GLY A 16 12.66 -21.58 -4.10
C GLY A 16 13.84 -22.18 -4.89
N PRO A 17 13.70 -23.37 -5.50
CA PRO A 17 14.76 -23.96 -6.35
C PRO A 17 15.11 -23.09 -7.56
N ALA A 18 14.13 -22.53 -8.26
CA ALA A 18 14.37 -21.69 -9.43
C ALA A 18 15.10 -20.37 -9.04
N TYR A 19 14.68 -19.75 -7.94
CA TYR A 19 15.32 -18.55 -7.41
C TYR A 19 16.75 -18.83 -6.95
N LEU A 20 17.01 -20.00 -6.32
CA LEU A 20 18.34 -20.43 -5.91
C LEU A 20 19.28 -20.55 -7.12
N GLN A 21 18.83 -21.25 -8.16
CA GLN A 21 19.62 -21.42 -9.39
C GLN A 21 19.99 -20.07 -10.03
N GLU A 22 19.07 -19.12 -10.04
CA GLU A 22 19.31 -17.77 -10.56
C GLU A 22 20.36 -17.03 -9.72
N CYS A 23 20.23 -17.04 -8.40
CA CYS A 23 21.15 -16.38 -7.49
C CYS A 23 22.57 -16.96 -7.56
N GLU A 24 22.70 -18.29 -7.72
CA GLU A 24 23.99 -18.97 -7.91
C GLU A 24 24.65 -18.55 -9.22
N LYS A 25 23.89 -18.43 -10.32
CA LYS A 25 24.40 -17.93 -11.61
C LYS A 25 24.87 -16.47 -11.53
N MET A 26 24.21 -15.65 -10.72
CA MET A 26 24.60 -14.25 -10.49
C MET A 26 25.87 -14.11 -9.62
N GLY A 27 26.25 -15.15 -8.90
CA GLY A 27 27.40 -15.11 -7.99
C GLY A 27 27.17 -14.27 -6.74
N ASP A 28 25.93 -13.89 -6.41
CA ASP A 28 25.62 -13.10 -5.22
C ASP A 28 25.46 -14.01 -4.00
N PHE A 29 26.49 -14.02 -3.16
CA PHE A 29 26.53 -14.85 -1.95
C PHE A 29 25.39 -14.55 -0.99
N ARG A 30 24.99 -13.28 -0.84
CA ARG A 30 23.90 -12.89 0.08
C ARG A 30 22.54 -13.38 -0.43
N LEU A 31 22.28 -13.17 -1.72
CA LEU A 31 21.02 -13.62 -2.34
C LEU A 31 20.94 -15.15 -2.37
N THR A 32 22.06 -15.84 -2.63
CA THR A 32 22.13 -17.31 -2.58
C THR A 32 21.78 -17.84 -1.20
N ARG A 33 22.24 -17.21 -0.11
CA ARG A 33 21.83 -17.59 1.25
C ARG A 33 20.35 -17.39 1.50
N ILE A 34 19.77 -16.29 1.03
CA ILE A 34 18.34 -16.02 1.13
C ILE A 34 17.55 -17.06 0.32
N ALA A 35 18.00 -17.40 -0.87
CA ALA A 35 17.36 -18.39 -1.71
C ALA A 35 17.39 -19.80 -1.09
N LYS A 36 18.45 -20.20 -0.42
CA LYS A 36 18.51 -21.46 0.38
C LYS A 36 17.50 -21.45 1.53
N LEU A 37 17.34 -20.31 2.21
CA LEU A 37 16.29 -20.16 3.24
C LEU A 37 14.88 -20.22 2.63
N TYR A 38 14.69 -19.71 1.44
CA TYR A 38 13.41 -19.79 0.73
C TYR A 38 13.04 -21.24 0.38
N VAL A 39 13.99 -22.04 -0.14
CA VAL A 39 13.77 -23.48 -0.40
C VAL A 39 13.34 -24.21 0.88
N GLU A 40 14.02 -23.95 2.00
CA GLU A 40 13.68 -24.55 3.29
C GLU A 40 12.32 -24.05 3.82
N TYR A 41 12.01 -22.78 3.62
CA TYR A 41 10.72 -22.16 3.97
C TYR A 41 9.55 -22.84 3.24
N GLU A 42 9.66 -23.00 1.91
CA GLU A 42 8.66 -23.71 1.11
C GLU A 42 8.50 -25.17 1.56
N ARG A 43 9.63 -25.84 1.90
CA ARG A 43 9.58 -27.22 2.39
C ARG A 43 8.78 -27.31 3.69
N ARG A 44 9.04 -26.40 4.65
CA ARG A 44 8.32 -26.37 5.93
C ARG A 44 6.85 -26.02 5.79
N LEU A 45 6.50 -25.11 4.91
CA LEU A 45 5.09 -24.80 4.63
C LEU A 45 4.35 -26.04 4.12
N ARG A 46 4.97 -26.77 3.16
CA ARG A 46 4.38 -28.03 2.66
C ARG A 46 4.23 -29.11 3.72
N GLU A 47 5.23 -29.29 4.58
CA GLU A 47 5.17 -30.26 5.69
C GLU A 47 4.09 -29.88 6.73
N ALA A 48 3.89 -28.60 6.96
CA ALA A 48 2.85 -28.09 7.85
C ALA A 48 1.45 -28.06 7.20
N ASN A 49 1.33 -28.44 5.91
CA ASN A 49 0.12 -28.26 5.10
C ASN A 49 -0.44 -26.83 5.20
N ALA A 50 0.45 -25.85 5.13
CA ALA A 50 0.17 -24.42 5.31
C ALA A 50 0.58 -23.60 4.08
N LEU A 51 -0.07 -22.47 3.91
CA LEU A 51 0.20 -21.44 2.91
C LEU A 51 0.48 -20.12 3.62
N ASP A 52 1.36 -19.30 3.08
CA ASP A 52 1.43 -17.90 3.47
C ASP A 52 0.52 -17.01 2.59
N PHE A 53 0.45 -15.73 2.88
CA PHE A 53 -0.41 -14.81 2.14
C PHE A 53 -0.02 -14.66 0.66
N ASP A 54 1.27 -14.75 0.34
CA ASP A 54 1.74 -14.68 -1.04
C ASP A 54 1.34 -15.94 -1.82
N ASP A 55 1.36 -17.10 -1.17
CA ASP A 55 0.94 -18.38 -1.76
C ASP A 55 -0.54 -18.37 -2.15
N LEU A 56 -1.41 -17.68 -1.41
CA LEU A 56 -2.84 -17.63 -1.71
C LEU A 56 -3.09 -17.08 -3.14
N ILE A 57 -2.35 -16.05 -3.54
CA ILE A 57 -2.47 -15.49 -4.90
C ILE A 57 -1.66 -16.33 -5.88
N LEU A 58 -0.43 -16.68 -5.54
CA LEU A 58 0.48 -17.43 -6.42
C LEU A 58 -0.12 -18.77 -6.87
N ASP A 59 -0.61 -19.56 -5.91
CA ASP A 59 -1.16 -20.88 -6.21
C ASP A 59 -2.53 -20.78 -6.88
N THR A 60 -3.31 -19.73 -6.59
CA THR A 60 -4.54 -19.46 -7.35
C THR A 60 -4.24 -19.14 -8.81
N VAL A 61 -3.22 -18.33 -9.09
CA VAL A 61 -2.79 -18.04 -10.47
C VAL A 61 -2.32 -19.32 -11.16
N ARG A 62 -1.46 -20.11 -10.52
CA ARG A 62 -1.01 -21.41 -11.07
C ARG A 62 -2.17 -22.35 -11.37
N LEU A 63 -3.09 -22.49 -10.42
CA LEU A 63 -4.28 -23.33 -10.60
C LEU A 63 -5.09 -22.90 -11.82
N LEU A 64 -5.31 -21.60 -12.01
CA LEU A 64 -6.06 -21.09 -13.15
C LEU A 64 -5.28 -21.22 -14.48
N GLU A 65 -3.95 -21.16 -14.46
CA GLU A 65 -3.13 -21.27 -15.67
C GLU A 65 -2.89 -22.71 -16.09
N GLU A 66 -2.70 -23.63 -15.14
CA GLU A 66 -2.35 -25.03 -15.39
C GLU A 66 -3.59 -25.92 -15.57
N HIS A 67 -4.75 -25.56 -14.99
CA HIS A 67 -5.97 -26.35 -15.01
C HIS A 67 -7.09 -25.63 -15.79
N GLU A 68 -7.28 -26.03 -17.04
CA GLU A 68 -8.26 -25.41 -17.94
C GLU A 68 -9.71 -25.60 -17.49
N ASP A 69 -10.05 -26.72 -16.90
CA ASP A 69 -11.37 -27.03 -16.35
C ASP A 69 -11.72 -26.05 -15.22
N VAL A 70 -10.79 -25.80 -14.29
CA VAL A 70 -10.95 -24.84 -13.21
C VAL A 70 -11.07 -23.41 -13.76
N ARG A 71 -10.16 -23.03 -14.66
CA ARG A 71 -10.20 -21.73 -15.33
C ARG A 71 -11.53 -21.50 -16.04
N SER A 72 -11.98 -22.46 -16.84
CA SER A 72 -13.23 -22.38 -17.59
C SER A 72 -14.44 -22.27 -16.67
N TYR A 73 -14.45 -22.98 -15.53
CA TYR A 73 -15.48 -22.86 -14.52
C TYR A 73 -15.59 -21.43 -14.00
N TYR A 74 -14.48 -20.84 -13.55
CA TYR A 74 -14.48 -19.48 -13.00
C TYR A 74 -14.74 -18.40 -14.05
N GLN A 75 -14.27 -18.55 -15.28
CA GLN A 75 -14.58 -17.67 -16.40
C GLN A 75 -16.07 -17.70 -16.76
N ASN A 76 -16.74 -18.83 -16.66
CA ASN A 76 -18.18 -18.91 -16.87
C ASN A 76 -18.98 -18.31 -15.71
N LYS A 77 -18.46 -18.44 -14.49
CA LYS A 77 -19.06 -17.88 -13.27
C LYS A 77 -18.94 -16.35 -13.23
N PHE A 78 -17.77 -15.80 -13.57
CA PHE A 78 -17.46 -14.38 -13.54
C PHE A 78 -17.45 -13.79 -14.95
N ARG A 79 -18.61 -13.30 -15.39
CA ARG A 79 -18.75 -12.71 -16.73
C ARG A 79 -18.24 -11.27 -16.82
N TYR A 80 -18.09 -10.60 -15.70
CA TYR A 80 -17.57 -9.23 -15.57
C TYR A 80 -16.51 -9.22 -14.49
N VAL A 81 -15.39 -8.56 -14.77
CA VAL A 81 -14.30 -8.36 -13.82
C VAL A 81 -14.12 -6.85 -13.65
N LEU A 82 -14.31 -6.38 -12.43
CA LEU A 82 -14.15 -4.96 -12.09
C LEU A 82 -13.06 -4.85 -11.04
N ILE A 83 -12.09 -3.98 -11.28
CA ILE A 83 -10.93 -3.81 -10.40
C ILE A 83 -10.76 -2.32 -10.12
N ASP A 84 -10.73 -1.98 -8.84
CA ASP A 84 -10.43 -0.64 -8.36
C ASP A 84 -8.95 -0.54 -7.93
N GLU A 85 -8.43 0.69 -7.85
CA GLU A 85 -7.04 0.98 -7.47
C GLU A 85 -6.00 0.18 -8.30
N TYR A 86 -6.27 0.06 -9.60
CA TYR A 86 -5.50 -0.83 -10.48
C TYR A 86 -4.02 -0.45 -10.60
N GLN A 87 -3.64 0.80 -10.34
CA GLN A 87 -2.25 1.27 -10.29
C GLN A 87 -1.43 0.62 -9.17
N ASP A 88 -2.09 0.07 -8.15
CA ASP A 88 -1.44 -0.56 -7.00
C ASP A 88 -1.34 -2.09 -7.11
N THR A 89 -1.72 -2.64 -8.27
CA THR A 89 -1.65 -4.09 -8.52
C THR A 89 -0.22 -4.55 -8.81
N ASN A 90 0.14 -5.71 -8.27
CA ASN A 90 1.37 -6.42 -8.61
C ASN A 90 1.18 -7.37 -9.80
N ASN A 91 2.24 -8.02 -10.24
CA ASN A 91 2.21 -8.95 -11.38
C ASN A 91 1.28 -10.15 -11.18
N LEU A 92 1.22 -10.73 -9.97
CA LEU A 92 0.32 -11.86 -9.68
C LEU A 92 -1.16 -11.45 -9.73
N GLN A 93 -1.49 -10.29 -9.15
CA GLN A 93 -2.85 -9.74 -9.18
C GLN A 93 -3.29 -9.42 -10.62
N TYR A 94 -2.37 -8.88 -11.42
CA TYR A 94 -2.58 -8.68 -12.85
C TYR A 94 -2.88 -10.01 -13.58
N ARG A 95 -2.06 -11.06 -13.35
CA ARG A 95 -2.26 -12.38 -13.98
C ARG A 95 -3.57 -13.02 -13.53
N LEU A 96 -3.93 -12.92 -12.25
CA LEU A 96 -5.22 -13.38 -11.74
C LEU A 96 -6.39 -12.72 -12.48
N ALA A 97 -6.35 -11.39 -12.61
CA ALA A 97 -7.37 -10.62 -13.33
C ALA A 97 -7.47 -11.05 -14.80
N ALA A 98 -6.34 -11.20 -15.48
CA ALA A 98 -6.27 -11.62 -16.86
C ALA A 98 -6.79 -13.05 -17.06
N ALA A 99 -6.44 -13.98 -16.16
CA ALA A 99 -6.93 -15.36 -16.21
C ALA A 99 -8.46 -15.43 -16.06
N LEU A 100 -9.03 -14.63 -15.16
CA LEU A 100 -10.49 -14.58 -14.95
C LEU A 100 -11.23 -13.90 -16.10
N ALA A 101 -10.68 -12.81 -16.64
CA ALA A 101 -11.32 -12.03 -17.69
C ALA A 101 -11.21 -12.67 -19.10
N GLY A 102 -10.27 -13.61 -19.30
CA GLY A 102 -9.80 -14.04 -20.61
C GLY A 102 -10.86 -14.62 -21.56
N LYS A 103 -11.99 -15.12 -21.05
CA LYS A 103 -13.05 -15.65 -21.91
C LYS A 103 -13.96 -14.57 -22.50
N TRP A 104 -14.35 -13.60 -21.67
CA TRP A 104 -15.39 -12.63 -22.03
C TRP A 104 -14.80 -11.26 -22.34
N GLU A 105 -13.58 -10.99 -21.89
CA GLU A 105 -12.91 -9.69 -21.97
C GLU A 105 -13.75 -8.50 -21.42
N ASN A 106 -14.80 -8.81 -20.63
CA ASN A 106 -15.62 -7.83 -19.95
C ASN A 106 -14.88 -7.36 -18.68
N ILE A 107 -13.81 -6.62 -18.88
CA ILE A 107 -12.99 -6.11 -17.79
C ILE A 107 -13.10 -4.58 -17.73
N CYS A 108 -13.29 -4.06 -16.51
CA CYS A 108 -13.25 -2.64 -16.22
C CYS A 108 -12.26 -2.40 -15.08
N VAL A 109 -11.27 -1.57 -15.33
CA VAL A 109 -10.29 -1.16 -14.32
C VAL A 109 -10.44 0.32 -14.03
N VAL A 110 -10.41 0.65 -12.76
CA VAL A 110 -10.41 2.03 -12.26
C VAL A 110 -9.10 2.25 -11.52
N GLY A 111 -8.47 3.39 -11.74
CA GLY A 111 -7.23 3.71 -11.06
C GLY A 111 -6.72 5.09 -11.41
N ASP A 112 -5.70 5.49 -10.69
CA ASP A 112 -5.06 6.79 -10.80
C ASP A 112 -3.54 6.60 -10.82
N ASP A 113 -2.93 6.71 -12.00
CA ASP A 113 -1.48 6.58 -12.17
C ASP A 113 -0.68 7.58 -11.33
N ASP A 114 -1.27 8.74 -10.98
CA ASP A 114 -0.66 9.73 -10.10
C ASP A 114 -0.65 9.31 -8.63
N GLN A 115 -1.45 8.31 -8.24
CA GLN A 115 -1.56 7.78 -6.88
C GLN A 115 -0.83 6.43 -6.69
N SER A 116 -0.02 5.99 -7.65
CA SER A 116 0.78 4.76 -7.54
C SER A 116 1.92 4.92 -6.51
N ILE A 117 1.63 4.63 -5.25
CA ILE A 117 2.54 4.79 -4.11
C ILE A 117 2.97 3.47 -3.47
N TYR A 118 2.49 2.31 -3.97
CA TYR A 118 2.77 0.97 -3.41
C TYR A 118 3.87 0.19 -4.14
N ARG A 119 4.72 0.86 -4.92
CA ARG A 119 5.86 0.22 -5.59
C ARG A 119 6.76 -0.58 -4.64
N PHE A 120 6.94 -0.09 -3.40
CA PHE A 120 7.71 -0.79 -2.37
C PHE A 120 7.07 -2.10 -1.89
N ARG A 121 5.78 -2.33 -2.22
CA ARG A 121 5.03 -3.58 -1.99
C ARG A 121 4.89 -4.43 -3.25
N GLY A 122 5.64 -4.13 -4.32
CA GLY A 122 5.59 -4.89 -5.58
C GLY A 122 4.59 -4.38 -6.61
N ALA A 123 3.86 -3.29 -6.34
CA ALA A 123 2.97 -2.70 -7.33
C ALA A 123 3.74 -2.21 -8.56
N THR A 124 3.13 -2.39 -9.73
CA THR A 124 3.71 -2.07 -11.04
C THR A 124 2.78 -1.15 -11.80
N ILE A 125 3.16 0.12 -11.93
CA ILE A 125 2.38 1.13 -12.65
C ILE A 125 2.15 0.77 -14.12
N GLU A 126 3.04 -0.04 -14.69
CA GLU A 126 2.96 -0.54 -16.05
C GLU A 126 1.64 -1.27 -16.33
N ASN A 127 1.04 -1.91 -15.32
CA ASN A 127 -0.24 -2.59 -15.46
C ASN A 127 -1.34 -1.64 -15.94
N ILE A 128 -1.47 -0.45 -15.34
CA ILE A 128 -2.47 0.53 -15.76
C ILE A 128 -2.04 1.27 -17.03
N LEU A 129 -0.76 1.56 -17.19
CA LEU A 129 -0.26 2.28 -18.37
C LEU A 129 -0.36 1.45 -19.66
N SER A 130 -0.19 0.13 -19.58
CA SER A 130 -0.23 -0.79 -20.71
C SER A 130 -1.61 -1.41 -20.99
N PHE A 131 -2.61 -1.11 -20.17
CA PHE A 131 -3.93 -1.75 -20.26
C PHE A 131 -4.58 -1.64 -21.66
N GLU A 132 -4.51 -0.47 -22.30
CA GLU A 132 -5.05 -0.25 -23.66
C GLU A 132 -4.30 -1.05 -24.74
N LYS A 133 -3.02 -1.35 -24.52
CA LYS A 133 -2.24 -2.18 -25.45
C LYS A 133 -2.62 -3.65 -25.33
N GLN A 134 -2.99 -4.08 -24.14
CA GLN A 134 -3.37 -5.45 -23.84
C GLN A 134 -4.79 -5.76 -24.29
N TYR A 135 -5.74 -4.88 -23.96
CA TYR A 135 -7.13 -5.03 -24.33
C TYR A 135 -7.43 -4.09 -25.49
N ARG A 136 -7.30 -4.61 -26.73
CA ARG A 136 -7.53 -3.84 -27.95
C ARG A 136 -9.00 -3.41 -28.01
N GLY A 137 -9.23 -2.10 -28.13
CA GLY A 137 -10.58 -1.54 -28.13
C GLY A 137 -11.09 -1.11 -26.75
N ALA A 138 -10.27 -1.20 -25.72
CA ALA A 138 -10.61 -0.65 -24.41
C ALA A 138 -10.91 0.85 -24.53
N ARG A 139 -12.03 1.28 -23.95
CA ARG A 139 -12.41 2.69 -23.90
C ARG A 139 -11.85 3.32 -22.64
N VAL A 140 -10.99 4.32 -22.80
CA VAL A 140 -10.47 5.11 -21.66
C VAL A 140 -11.40 6.30 -21.41
N ILE A 141 -11.84 6.42 -20.17
CA ILE A 141 -12.63 7.54 -19.67
C ILE A 141 -11.80 8.23 -18.59
N ARG A 142 -11.55 9.54 -18.77
CA ARG A 142 -10.83 10.34 -17.78
C ARG A 142 -11.82 11.07 -16.89
N LEU A 143 -11.64 10.90 -15.57
CA LEU A 143 -12.42 11.59 -14.54
C LEU A 143 -11.55 12.73 -13.99
N GLU A 144 -11.61 13.91 -14.61
CA GLU A 144 -10.78 15.06 -14.27
C GLU A 144 -11.46 16.03 -13.32
N GLN A 145 -12.80 16.00 -13.23
CA GLN A 145 -13.53 16.81 -12.26
C GLN A 145 -13.41 16.23 -10.86
N ASN A 146 -12.88 17.02 -9.94
CA ASN A 146 -12.78 16.69 -8.53
C ASN A 146 -13.92 17.34 -7.74
N TYR A 147 -14.58 16.54 -6.89
CA TYR A 147 -15.72 16.96 -6.07
C TYR A 147 -15.36 17.03 -4.57
N ARG A 148 -14.11 16.76 -4.21
CA ARG A 148 -13.65 16.69 -2.81
C ARG A 148 -12.98 17.99 -2.38
N SER A 149 -12.09 18.52 -3.19
CA SER A 149 -11.14 19.56 -2.81
C SER A 149 -11.46 20.93 -3.44
N THR A 150 -11.03 21.99 -2.76
CA THR A 150 -11.06 23.35 -3.28
C THR A 150 -9.97 23.61 -4.33
N LYS A 151 -10.06 24.71 -5.08
CA LYS A 151 -9.12 25.05 -6.16
C LYS A 151 -7.68 25.15 -5.67
N ASN A 152 -7.43 25.84 -4.56
CA ASN A 152 -6.07 26.01 -4.01
C ASN A 152 -5.39 24.67 -3.68
N ILE A 153 -6.15 23.68 -3.19
CA ILE A 153 -5.63 22.33 -2.91
C ILE A 153 -5.27 21.63 -4.21
N LEU A 154 -6.15 21.69 -5.22
CA LEU A 154 -5.91 21.05 -6.51
C LEU A 154 -4.75 21.69 -7.28
N GLU A 155 -4.63 23.01 -7.26
CA GLU A 155 -3.51 23.70 -7.89
C GLU A 155 -2.18 23.30 -7.27
N ALA A 156 -2.11 23.23 -5.94
CA ALA A 156 -0.91 22.74 -5.24
C ALA A 156 -0.61 21.26 -5.59
N SER A 157 -1.62 20.42 -5.62
CA SER A 157 -1.50 19.01 -5.99
C SER A 157 -1.04 18.82 -7.44
N ASN A 158 -1.67 19.53 -8.40
CA ASN A 158 -1.29 19.51 -9.80
C ASN A 158 0.15 20.00 -10.00
N ALA A 159 0.56 21.04 -9.27
CA ALA A 159 1.92 21.56 -9.32
C ALA A 159 2.96 20.53 -8.85
N VAL A 160 2.67 19.80 -7.76
CA VAL A 160 3.57 18.74 -7.24
C VAL A 160 3.66 17.59 -8.22
N ILE A 161 2.50 17.07 -8.69
CA ILE A 161 2.49 15.86 -9.52
C ILE A 161 3.05 16.09 -10.93
N LYS A 162 3.08 17.33 -11.40
CA LYS A 162 3.65 17.70 -12.70
C LYS A 162 5.13 17.31 -12.84
N HIS A 163 5.85 17.20 -11.73
CA HIS A 163 7.25 16.77 -11.72
C HIS A 163 7.44 15.26 -11.93
N ASN A 164 6.39 14.46 -11.81
CA ASN A 164 6.47 13.03 -12.04
C ASN A 164 6.52 12.73 -13.54
N LEU A 165 7.52 11.91 -13.93
CA LEU A 165 7.70 11.40 -15.29
C LEU A 165 6.98 10.06 -15.44
N GLY A 166 6.52 9.73 -16.66
CA GLY A 166 5.92 8.43 -16.97
C GLY A 166 4.43 8.29 -16.59
N ARG A 167 3.70 9.40 -16.53
CA ARG A 167 2.26 9.46 -16.29
C ARG A 167 1.47 9.65 -17.60
N LYS A 168 0.19 9.24 -17.62
CA LYS A 168 -0.71 9.51 -18.76
C LYS A 168 -1.11 10.98 -18.88
N GLY A 169 -0.86 11.76 -17.86
CA GLY A 169 -1.14 13.20 -17.78
C GLY A 169 -2.65 13.49 -17.70
N LYS A 170 -3.03 14.08 -16.60
CA LYS A 170 -4.35 14.69 -16.38
C LYS A 170 -4.18 15.94 -15.56
N GLU A 171 -5.16 16.81 -15.58
CA GLU A 171 -5.21 18.00 -14.74
C GLU A 171 -6.56 18.03 -14.03
N LEU A 172 -6.51 17.88 -12.70
CA LEU A 172 -7.71 17.89 -11.89
C LEU A 172 -8.23 19.33 -11.76
N TRP A 173 -9.54 19.48 -11.96
CA TRP A 173 -10.24 20.74 -11.78
C TRP A 173 -11.47 20.56 -10.89
N THR A 174 -11.98 21.64 -10.31
CA THR A 174 -13.19 21.62 -9.48
C THR A 174 -14.05 22.85 -9.72
N SER A 175 -15.35 22.70 -9.48
CA SER A 175 -16.31 23.80 -9.43
C SER A 175 -16.41 24.43 -8.03
N HIS A 176 -15.71 23.88 -7.02
CA HIS A 176 -15.68 24.47 -5.69
C HIS A 176 -14.96 25.81 -5.69
N ASP A 177 -15.19 26.59 -4.64
CA ASP A 177 -14.51 27.86 -4.40
C ASP A 177 -12.99 27.67 -4.24
N ALA A 178 -12.25 28.79 -4.22
CA ALA A 178 -10.80 28.77 -4.02
C ALA A 178 -10.40 28.09 -2.72
N GLY A 179 -11.17 28.31 -1.65
CA GLY A 179 -10.87 27.81 -0.31
C GLY A 179 -9.65 28.48 0.32
N ASP A 180 -9.21 27.97 1.44
CA ASP A 180 -8.03 28.44 2.12
C ASP A 180 -6.76 28.09 1.35
N LYS A 181 -5.72 28.93 1.47
CA LYS A 181 -4.41 28.64 0.88
C LYS A 181 -3.72 27.50 1.63
N VAL A 182 -2.99 26.67 0.89
CA VAL A 182 -2.08 25.68 1.48
C VAL A 182 -0.99 26.41 2.26
N GLN A 183 -0.81 26.02 3.52
CA GLN A 183 0.20 26.60 4.41
C GLN A 183 1.39 25.64 4.53
N VAL A 184 2.58 26.20 4.56
CA VAL A 184 3.81 25.45 4.82
C VAL A 184 4.43 25.99 6.11
N TYR A 185 4.68 25.08 7.04
CA TYR A 185 5.37 25.39 8.30
C TYR A 185 6.67 24.60 8.36
N THR A 186 7.76 25.28 8.64
CA THR A 186 9.06 24.64 8.84
C THR A 186 9.36 24.62 10.33
N ALA A 187 9.24 23.45 10.93
CA ALA A 187 9.50 23.24 12.35
C ALA A 187 11.02 23.19 12.64
N MET A 188 11.42 23.59 13.85
CA MET A 188 12.81 23.48 14.32
C MET A 188 13.18 22.02 14.67
N ASN A 189 12.24 21.23 15.11
CA ASN A 189 12.39 19.82 15.45
C ASN A 189 11.03 19.13 15.50
N GLU A 190 11.02 17.83 15.75
CA GLU A 190 9.83 16.99 15.79
C GLU A 190 8.82 17.36 16.89
N ASN A 191 9.29 17.93 18.00
CA ASN A 191 8.40 18.41 19.06
C ASN A 191 7.68 19.69 18.66
N ASP A 192 8.40 20.62 18.02
CA ASP A 192 7.83 21.86 17.48
C ASP A 192 6.80 21.55 16.39
N GLU A 193 7.11 20.60 15.48
CA GLU A 193 6.15 20.08 14.48
C GLU A 193 4.87 19.57 15.14
N ALA A 194 5.01 18.68 16.11
CA ALA A 194 3.86 18.08 16.80
C ALA A 194 3.03 19.11 17.58
N GLN A 195 3.68 20.08 18.22
CA GLN A 195 3.01 21.16 18.95
C GLN A 195 2.28 22.11 17.99
N TYR A 196 2.89 22.42 16.84
CA TYR A 196 2.23 23.22 15.81
C TYR A 196 0.96 22.53 15.30
N VAL A 197 1.03 21.22 14.97
CA VAL A 197 -0.13 20.44 14.55
C VAL A 197 -1.25 20.46 15.60
N ALA A 198 -0.91 20.23 16.87
CA ALA A 198 -1.88 20.27 17.95
C ALA A 198 -2.55 21.66 18.08
N SER A 199 -1.76 22.74 17.96
CA SER A 199 -2.26 24.11 18.05
C SER A 199 -3.21 24.45 16.89
N GLN A 200 -2.91 24.01 15.67
CA GLN A 200 -3.78 24.21 14.50
C GLN A 200 -5.13 23.49 14.65
N ILE A 201 -5.13 22.28 15.20
CA ILE A 201 -6.37 21.54 15.49
C ILE A 201 -7.20 22.24 16.56
N LEU A 202 -6.58 22.71 17.64
CA LEU A 202 -7.25 23.47 18.70
C LEU A 202 -7.85 24.78 18.18
N THR A 203 -7.12 25.47 17.32
CA THR A 203 -7.61 26.70 16.65
C THR A 203 -8.82 26.38 15.77
N GLY A 204 -8.75 25.33 14.96
CA GLY A 204 -9.88 24.89 14.15
C GLY A 204 -11.09 24.51 14.99
N PHE A 205 -10.88 23.83 16.12
CA PHE A 205 -11.94 23.46 17.05
C PHE A 205 -12.57 24.72 17.70
N SER A 206 -11.79 25.69 18.11
CA SER A 206 -12.30 26.96 18.67
C SER A 206 -13.10 27.76 17.63
N GLN A 207 -12.84 27.56 16.35
CA GLN A 207 -13.57 28.16 15.22
C GLN A 207 -14.81 27.37 14.80
N GLY A 208 -15.19 26.33 15.57
CA GLY A 208 -16.39 25.52 15.35
C GLY A 208 -16.22 24.26 14.50
N ARG A 209 -15.01 23.91 14.08
CA ARG A 209 -14.73 22.60 13.45
C ARG A 209 -14.85 21.50 14.49
N LYS A 210 -15.26 20.31 14.06
CA LYS A 210 -15.31 19.12 14.92
C LYS A 210 -13.95 18.41 14.91
N TRP A 211 -13.63 17.65 15.96
CA TRP A 211 -12.42 16.84 16.01
C TRP A 211 -12.27 15.92 14.79
N ARG A 212 -13.37 15.31 14.34
CA ARG A 212 -13.41 14.41 13.18
C ARG A 212 -13.15 15.10 11.83
N ASP A 213 -13.15 16.42 11.79
CA ASP A 213 -12.91 17.18 10.56
C ASP A 213 -11.41 17.41 10.32
N HIS A 214 -10.57 16.87 11.20
CA HIS A 214 -9.11 16.96 11.11
C HIS A 214 -8.51 15.59 10.85
N ALA A 215 -7.48 15.55 9.99
CA ALA A 215 -6.66 14.37 9.75
C ALA A 215 -5.18 14.77 9.72
N VAL A 216 -4.32 13.94 10.31
CA VAL A 216 -2.87 14.11 10.27
C VAL A 216 -2.27 12.92 9.55
N LEU A 217 -1.57 13.19 8.46
CA LEU A 217 -0.90 12.16 7.66
C LEU A 217 0.62 12.29 7.84
N TYR A 218 1.28 11.18 7.99
CA TYR A 218 2.74 11.11 8.13
C TYR A 218 3.31 9.96 7.30
N ARG A 219 4.58 10.07 6.94
CA ARG A 219 5.25 9.08 6.08
C ARG A 219 5.69 7.84 6.84
N MET A 220 6.14 8.00 8.06
CA MET A 220 6.70 6.91 8.89
C MET A 220 5.95 6.78 10.20
N ASN A 221 5.66 5.54 10.61
CA ASN A 221 4.96 5.27 11.86
C ASN A 221 5.69 5.83 13.10
N ALA A 222 7.00 6.01 13.04
CA ALA A 222 7.77 6.60 14.14
C ALA A 222 7.35 8.06 14.45
N GLN A 223 6.88 8.80 13.44
CA GLN A 223 6.42 10.19 13.60
C GLN A 223 5.17 10.30 14.47
N SER A 224 4.33 9.24 14.52
CA SER A 224 3.11 9.26 15.33
C SER A 224 3.37 9.52 16.81
N ASN A 225 4.50 9.03 17.35
CA ASN A 225 4.77 9.11 18.79
C ASN A 225 4.80 10.56 19.31
N GLN A 226 5.51 11.45 18.61
CA GLN A 226 5.60 12.86 19.03
C GLN A 226 4.25 13.57 18.91
N ILE A 227 3.51 13.27 17.84
CA ILE A 227 2.17 13.82 17.60
C ILE A 227 1.20 13.33 18.67
N GLU A 228 1.22 12.03 19.02
CA GLU A 228 0.41 11.46 20.10
C GLU A 228 0.71 12.11 21.46
N GLN A 229 1.99 12.34 21.76
CA GLN A 229 2.38 13.02 23.01
C GLN A 229 1.89 14.46 23.05
N ALA A 230 2.00 15.20 21.94
CA ALA A 230 1.48 16.56 21.85
C ALA A 230 -0.05 16.59 22.01
N PHE A 231 -0.77 15.63 21.39
CA PHE A 231 -2.22 15.52 21.53
C PHE A 231 -2.65 15.22 22.97
N LYS A 232 -1.96 14.29 23.65
CA LYS A 232 -2.22 13.98 25.06
C LYS A 232 -2.00 15.18 25.97
N ARG A 233 -0.89 15.92 25.76
CA ARG A 233 -0.57 17.13 26.57
C ARG A 233 -1.60 18.25 26.38
N ASN A 234 -2.14 18.38 25.16
CA ASN A 234 -3.09 19.43 24.80
C ASN A 234 -4.56 18.98 24.87
N GLY A 235 -4.86 17.77 25.35
CA GLY A 235 -6.22 17.26 25.47
C GLY A 235 -6.95 17.05 24.14
N VAL A 236 -6.22 16.87 23.04
CA VAL A 236 -6.78 16.60 21.70
C VAL A 236 -7.15 15.12 21.59
N PRO A 237 -8.43 14.75 21.44
CA PRO A 237 -8.83 13.37 21.23
C PRO A 237 -8.39 12.90 19.84
N TYR A 238 -7.84 11.68 19.74
CA TYR A 238 -7.35 11.15 18.48
C TYR A 238 -7.58 9.64 18.35
N ARG A 239 -7.54 9.15 17.11
CA ARG A 239 -7.53 7.74 16.76
C ARG A 239 -6.44 7.49 15.71
N ILE A 240 -5.62 6.46 15.92
CA ILE A 240 -4.66 5.98 14.92
C ILE A 240 -5.38 5.01 14.00
N ILE A 241 -5.27 5.25 12.69
CA ILE A 241 -5.84 4.39 11.65
C ILE A 241 -4.69 3.65 10.97
N GLY A 242 -4.82 2.32 10.85
CA GLY A 242 -3.83 1.48 10.20
C GLY A 242 -2.53 1.26 10.97
N GLY A 243 -2.47 1.67 12.24
CA GLY A 243 -1.32 1.48 13.13
C GLY A 243 -1.71 0.90 14.48
N ILE A 244 -0.74 0.31 15.18
CA ILE A 244 -0.85 -0.08 16.58
C ILE A 244 -0.31 1.11 17.38
N ARG A 245 -1.03 1.54 18.44
CA ARG A 245 -0.53 2.58 19.37
C ARG A 245 0.85 2.18 19.87
N PHE A 246 1.72 3.15 20.09
CA PHE A 246 3.11 2.88 20.52
C PHE A 246 3.18 1.92 21.69
N PHE A 247 2.39 2.16 22.74
CA PHE A 247 2.36 1.30 23.94
C PHE A 247 1.63 -0.04 23.77
N ASP A 248 0.91 -0.22 22.66
CA ASP A 248 0.23 -1.48 22.33
C ASP A 248 1.09 -2.41 21.47
N ARG A 249 2.25 -1.95 21.01
CA ARG A 249 3.21 -2.76 20.26
C ARG A 249 3.77 -3.87 21.12
N ALA A 250 3.92 -5.07 20.56
CA ALA A 250 4.42 -6.24 21.29
C ALA A 250 5.77 -5.95 21.96
N GLU A 251 6.71 -5.36 21.22
CA GLU A 251 8.05 -5.04 21.71
C GLU A 251 8.02 -4.07 22.89
N VAL A 252 7.10 -3.10 22.88
CA VAL A 252 6.94 -2.13 23.98
C VAL A 252 6.30 -2.78 25.19
N LYS A 253 5.29 -3.65 24.99
CA LYS A 253 4.66 -4.43 26.06
C LYS A 253 5.66 -5.38 26.71
N ASP A 254 6.50 -6.05 25.92
CA ASP A 254 7.53 -6.93 26.42
C ASP A 254 8.54 -6.16 27.30
N MET A 255 9.01 -5.01 26.83
CA MET A 255 9.92 -4.15 27.61
C MET A 255 9.26 -3.63 28.88
N LEU A 256 7.99 -3.24 28.83
CA LEU A 256 7.24 -2.84 30.02
C LEU A 256 7.08 -4.01 31.01
N ALA A 257 6.78 -5.20 30.51
CA ALA A 257 6.69 -6.39 31.36
C ALA A 257 8.00 -6.69 32.08
N TYR A 258 9.15 -6.57 31.39
CA TYR A 258 10.46 -6.68 32.04
C TYR A 258 10.69 -5.63 33.13
N LEU A 259 10.31 -4.37 32.84
CA LEU A 259 10.42 -3.30 33.84
C LEU A 259 9.49 -3.53 35.05
N CYS A 260 8.28 -4.02 34.83
CA CYS A 260 7.34 -4.39 35.90
C CYS A 260 7.91 -5.53 36.76
N ALA A 261 8.43 -6.58 36.13
CA ALA A 261 9.04 -7.71 36.82
C ALA A 261 10.29 -7.32 37.64
N LEU A 262 11.07 -6.33 37.15
CA LEU A 262 12.20 -5.77 37.90
C LEU A 262 11.74 -4.96 39.12
N ASN A 263 10.61 -4.22 38.98
CA ASN A 263 10.07 -3.40 40.05
C ASN A 263 9.29 -4.23 41.09
N ASN A 264 8.62 -5.28 40.66
CA ASN A 264 7.88 -6.21 41.51
C ASN A 264 8.03 -7.65 40.98
N PRO A 265 9.02 -8.42 41.50
CA PRO A 265 9.27 -9.81 41.08
C PRO A 265 8.11 -10.78 41.36
N ALA A 266 7.11 -10.37 42.15
CA ALA A 266 5.94 -11.17 42.50
C ALA A 266 4.70 -10.85 41.65
N ASP A 267 4.81 -9.94 40.67
CA ASP A 267 3.73 -9.54 39.78
C ASP A 267 3.61 -10.50 38.58
#